data_d997be0596808e0c72222f3d109eca41
#
_entry.id   d997be0596808e0c72222f3d109eca41
#
_cell.length_a   1.000
_cell.length_b   1.000
_cell.length_c   1.000
_cell.angle_alpha   90.00
_cell.angle_beta   90.00
_cell.angle_gamma   90.00
#
_symmetry.space_group_name_H-M   'P 1'
#
loop_
_entity.id
_entity.type
_entity.pdbx_description
1 polymer ?
#
loop_
_entity_poly.entity_id
_entity_poly.type
_entity_poly.pdbx_seq_one_letter_code
_entity_poly.pdbx_strand_id
1 'polypeptide(L)'
;MVEDKTNAASTHEHRDFSKIVLGTKKLKDPTVDLEAFLGTSSAYTDKQRILKAIAAKDIKQLKEISDYYFTANGIYQRFCKYLAFLYRYDYMVSVNIEKKGLKQDKVLKEYYRILDYYDNSNIKRMLGEMALEVIKNGCYYCYNVSTQETVQVQQLPTDYCRSRFNYKGRPAVEMNMKYFDDKFNDPAYRLRVLQIFPKDIQKGYMLYKDGKLPAEYSGDASGWYLLDTTKAYKFNLDGNDIPVFIDTIVPLIELAEAQALDRKKTMQKLLKILIQKLPLDKNSELVFDIDEARDIHRNAVEMLKNAVGVDILTTFADIDVANISDSNSTTTKDDLEKVERGVFNAAGVANNLFNTEGNTSLDRSILNDESMVRGLIYQFQDFLQDTLTDITKLKGLAFKFKILETTAYNYKDMSKMYKEQTQIGFSKLLPQIALGHSQKEILSNITFENDFLELSKIMIPPMSSNVMSAKALNDSGSSGEVGRPSLPDNEKSDKTLQNIEAKGGQE
;
A
#
# COMPACT_ATOMS: atom_id res chain seq x y z
N MET A 1 26.37 62.31 22.48
CA MET A 1 25.14 61.65 22.06
C MET A 1 25.50 60.78 20.91
N VAL A 2 25.78 59.55 21.16
CA VAL A 2 26.08 58.49 20.17
C VAL A 2 25.05 57.41 20.40
N GLU A 3 24.17 57.20 19.43
CA GLU A 3 23.17 56.15 19.48
C GLU A 3 23.82 54.82 19.14
N ASP A 4 23.77 53.93 20.10
CA ASP A 4 24.06 52.51 19.93
C ASP A 4 22.96 51.85 19.11
N LYS A 5 23.28 51.48 17.86
CA LYS A 5 22.50 50.55 17.07
C LYS A 5 22.90 49.15 17.45
N THR A 6 22.14 48.59 18.36
CA THR A 6 22.16 47.13 18.65
C THR A 6 21.81 46.33 17.41
N ASN A 7 22.80 45.59 16.93
CA ASN A 7 22.65 44.52 15.94
C ASN A 7 21.73 43.44 16.52
N ALA A 8 20.51 43.37 16.02
CA ALA A 8 19.68 42.19 16.14
C ALA A 8 20.29 41.10 15.24
N ALA A 9 21.12 40.28 15.84
CA ALA A 9 21.57 39.03 15.25
C ALA A 9 20.31 38.17 15.02
N SER A 10 19.92 37.99 13.74
CA SER A 10 18.97 37.00 13.35
C SER A 10 19.55 35.64 13.77
N THR A 11 19.04 35.08 14.84
CA THR A 11 19.21 33.68 15.14
C THR A 11 18.52 32.89 14.03
N HIS A 12 19.28 32.55 13.00
CA HIS A 12 18.93 31.44 12.14
C HIS A 12 18.89 30.23 13.06
N GLU A 13 17.65 29.81 13.42
CA GLU A 13 17.42 28.48 13.95
C GLU A 13 18.07 27.51 12.97
N HIS A 14 19.20 26.96 13.38
CA HIS A 14 19.74 25.77 12.74
C HIS A 14 18.68 24.69 12.87
N ARG A 15 17.83 24.58 11.86
CA ARG A 15 16.94 23.45 11.73
C ARG A 15 17.83 22.22 11.70
N ASP A 16 17.76 21.45 12.74
CA ASP A 16 18.50 20.20 12.87
C ASP A 16 17.95 19.20 11.83
N PHE A 17 18.53 19.25 10.65
CA PHE A 17 18.16 18.36 9.53
C PHE A 17 18.43 16.88 9.84
N SER A 18 19.14 16.58 10.93
CA SER A 18 19.31 15.20 11.39
C SER A 18 18.01 14.56 11.86
N LYS A 19 16.98 15.36 12.15
CA LYS A 19 15.62 14.91 12.50
C LYS A 19 14.65 14.88 11.34
N ILE A 20 15.03 15.39 10.17
CA ILE A 20 14.23 15.26 8.96
C ILE A 20 14.46 13.85 8.42
N VAL A 21 13.60 12.95 8.82
CA VAL A 21 13.40 11.71 8.08
C VAL A 21 12.86 12.15 6.74
N LEU A 22 13.69 12.03 5.72
CA LEU A 22 13.22 12.02 4.37
C LEU A 22 12.35 10.76 4.28
N GLY A 23 11.06 10.95 4.54
CA GLY A 23 10.07 9.90 4.35
C GLY A 23 10.29 9.25 3.00
N THR A 24 9.59 8.20 2.67
CA THR A 24 9.65 7.37 1.48
C THR A 24 9.80 8.09 0.12
N LYS A 25 9.90 9.42 0.09
CA LYS A 25 10.24 10.18 -1.10
C LYS A 25 11.71 9.97 -1.43
N LYS A 26 11.96 9.29 -2.56
CA LYS A 26 13.25 9.36 -3.25
C LYS A 26 13.74 10.81 -3.22
N LEU A 27 14.96 11.05 -2.78
CA LEU A 27 15.65 12.31 -3.05
C LEU A 27 15.63 12.50 -4.56
N LYS A 28 14.66 13.22 -5.07
CA LYS A 28 14.63 13.58 -6.48
C LYS A 28 15.80 14.53 -6.67
N ASP A 29 16.72 14.13 -7.50
CA ASP A 29 17.70 15.05 -8.05
C ASP A 29 16.90 16.19 -8.71
N PRO A 30 17.02 17.45 -8.26
CA PRO A 30 16.28 18.56 -8.85
C PRO A 30 16.69 18.80 -10.33
N THR A 31 17.74 18.14 -10.81
CA THR A 31 18.24 18.26 -12.18
C THR A 31 17.76 17.13 -13.10
N VAL A 32 16.87 16.23 -12.67
CA VAL A 32 16.25 15.28 -13.59
C VAL A 32 15.33 16.07 -14.53
N ASP A 33 15.85 16.34 -15.70
CA ASP A 33 15.18 17.06 -16.78
C ASP A 33 13.84 16.37 -17.11
N LEU A 34 12.76 17.07 -16.92
CA LEU A 34 11.41 16.62 -17.27
C LEU A 34 11.34 16.28 -18.78
N GLU A 35 12.16 16.94 -19.59
CA GLU A 35 12.28 16.72 -21.05
C GLU A 35 12.93 15.36 -21.37
N ALA A 36 13.92 14.91 -20.60
CA ALA A 36 14.48 13.57 -20.74
C ALA A 36 13.45 12.50 -20.37
N PHE A 37 12.57 12.77 -19.42
CA PHE A 37 11.49 11.88 -19.03
C PHE A 37 10.40 11.77 -20.13
N LEU A 38 10.05 12.85 -20.78
CA LEU A 38 9.04 12.88 -21.86
C LEU A 38 9.57 12.32 -23.17
N GLY A 39 10.89 12.44 -23.45
CA GLY A 39 11.54 11.94 -24.67
C GLY A 39 11.76 10.42 -24.69
N THR A 40 11.68 9.75 -23.53
CA THR A 40 11.90 8.29 -23.40
C THR A 40 10.61 7.46 -23.45
N SER A 41 9.46 8.06 -23.76
CA SER A 41 8.17 7.36 -23.76
C SER A 41 8.16 6.12 -24.69
N SER A 42 8.83 6.16 -25.84
CA SER A 42 8.91 5.02 -26.75
C SER A 42 9.69 3.83 -26.18
N ALA A 43 10.65 4.07 -25.30
CA ALA A 43 11.45 3.02 -24.67
C ALA A 43 10.67 2.18 -23.66
N TYR A 44 9.66 2.77 -23.03
CA TYR A 44 8.82 2.09 -22.03
C TYR A 44 7.58 1.41 -22.64
N THR A 45 7.30 1.64 -23.93
CA THR A 45 6.20 1.00 -24.66
C THR A 45 6.69 -0.11 -25.60
N ASP A 46 7.99 -0.31 -25.75
CA ASP A 46 8.57 -1.39 -26.55
C ASP A 46 8.45 -2.73 -25.82
N LYS A 47 7.49 -3.56 -26.23
CA LYS A 47 7.24 -4.89 -25.67
C LYS A 47 8.48 -5.79 -25.72
N GLN A 48 9.25 -5.76 -26.83
CA GLN A 48 10.42 -6.63 -26.98
C GLN A 48 11.53 -6.25 -25.98
N ARG A 49 11.72 -4.96 -25.76
CA ARG A 49 12.68 -4.46 -24.77
C ARG A 49 12.29 -4.86 -23.36
N ILE A 50 11.00 -4.73 -23.02
CA ILE A 50 10.47 -5.12 -21.71
C ILE A 50 10.65 -6.62 -21.49
N LEU A 51 10.26 -7.46 -22.45
CA LEU A 51 10.43 -8.91 -22.36
C LEU A 51 11.90 -9.33 -22.25
N LYS A 52 12.81 -8.65 -22.95
CA LYS A 52 14.25 -8.87 -22.80
C LYS A 52 14.76 -8.50 -21.40
N ALA A 53 14.30 -7.38 -20.83
CA ALA A 53 14.66 -6.98 -19.48
C ALA A 53 14.16 -7.98 -18.42
N ILE A 54 12.93 -8.52 -18.59
CA ILE A 54 12.38 -9.56 -17.73
C ILE A 54 13.22 -10.85 -17.85
N ALA A 55 13.50 -11.30 -19.07
CA ALA A 55 14.30 -12.51 -19.32
C ALA A 55 15.73 -12.40 -18.79
N ALA A 56 16.35 -11.22 -18.93
CA ALA A 56 17.70 -10.94 -18.43
C ALA A 56 17.73 -10.67 -16.89
N LYS A 57 16.58 -10.53 -16.24
CA LYS A 57 16.45 -10.09 -14.86
C LYS A 57 17.20 -8.78 -14.58
N ASP A 58 17.13 -7.82 -15.52
CA ASP A 58 17.71 -6.50 -15.34
C ASP A 58 16.89 -5.68 -14.33
N ILE A 59 17.20 -5.88 -13.06
CA ILE A 59 16.47 -5.29 -11.93
C ILE A 59 16.38 -3.76 -12.05
N LYS A 60 17.45 -3.11 -12.51
CA LYS A 60 17.47 -1.65 -12.65
C LYS A 60 16.45 -1.18 -13.69
N GLN A 61 16.49 -1.78 -14.88
CA GLN A 61 15.57 -1.45 -15.96
C GLN A 61 14.12 -1.78 -15.58
N LEU A 62 13.89 -2.92 -14.91
CA LEU A 62 12.55 -3.31 -14.45
C LEU A 62 11.95 -2.32 -13.44
N LYS A 63 12.77 -1.77 -12.53
CA LYS A 63 12.34 -0.71 -11.60
C LYS A 63 11.99 0.59 -12.31
N GLU A 64 12.81 1.01 -13.28
CA GLU A 64 12.54 2.20 -14.09
C GLU A 64 11.22 2.06 -14.86
N ILE A 65 10.97 0.89 -15.45
CA ILE A 65 9.72 0.57 -16.13
C ILE A 65 8.54 0.62 -15.14
N SER A 66 8.66 -0.02 -13.98
CA SER A 66 7.63 0.00 -12.93
C SER A 66 7.32 1.41 -12.45
N ASP A 67 8.32 2.23 -12.18
CA ASP A 67 8.14 3.63 -11.76
C ASP A 67 7.41 4.46 -12.83
N TYR A 68 7.73 4.24 -14.10
CA TYR A 68 7.03 4.87 -15.22
C TYR A 68 5.55 4.48 -15.25
N TYR A 69 5.25 3.17 -15.23
CA TYR A 69 3.87 2.68 -15.28
C TYR A 69 3.07 3.06 -14.03
N PHE A 70 3.70 3.10 -12.88
CA PHE A 70 3.04 3.57 -11.65
C PHE A 70 2.55 5.02 -11.77
N THR A 71 3.23 5.84 -12.55
CA THR A 71 2.85 7.24 -12.78
C THR A 71 1.91 7.39 -13.98
N ALA A 72 2.16 6.65 -15.07
CA ALA A 72 1.48 6.81 -16.34
C ALA A 72 0.19 5.98 -16.47
N ASN A 73 0.06 4.87 -15.74
CA ASN A 73 -1.07 3.94 -15.88
C ASN A 73 -1.85 3.76 -14.57
N GLY A 74 -3.11 4.16 -14.58
CA GLY A 74 -4.00 4.12 -13.40
C GLY A 74 -4.32 2.69 -12.93
N ILE A 75 -4.36 1.69 -13.82
CA ILE A 75 -4.63 0.29 -13.49
C ILE A 75 -3.42 -0.29 -12.74
N TYR A 76 -2.21 -0.10 -13.27
CA TYR A 76 -0.97 -0.53 -12.63
C TYR A 76 -0.79 0.11 -11.24
N GLN A 77 -1.03 1.43 -11.14
CA GLN A 77 -1.00 2.13 -9.87
C GLN A 77 -1.98 1.53 -8.85
N ARG A 78 -3.18 1.17 -9.33
CA ARG A 78 -4.23 0.59 -8.48
C ARG A 78 -3.86 -0.79 -7.96
N PHE A 79 -3.24 -1.65 -8.79
CA PHE A 79 -2.72 -2.94 -8.36
C PHE A 79 -1.66 -2.78 -7.27
N CYS A 80 -0.69 -1.90 -7.48
CA CYS A 80 0.34 -1.66 -6.47
C CYS A 80 -0.24 -1.15 -5.14
N LYS A 81 -1.16 -0.18 -5.20
CA LYS A 81 -1.83 0.36 -4.01
C LYS A 81 -2.72 -0.66 -3.32
N TYR A 82 -3.45 -1.47 -4.08
CA TYR A 82 -4.29 -2.52 -3.53
C TYR A 82 -3.49 -3.47 -2.64
N LEU A 83 -2.41 -4.02 -3.16
CA LEU A 83 -1.61 -4.99 -2.44
C LEU A 83 -0.85 -4.36 -1.26
N ALA A 84 -0.37 -3.11 -1.42
CA ALA A 84 0.35 -2.38 -0.37
C ALA A 84 -0.53 -2.04 0.84
N PHE A 85 -1.81 -1.72 0.59
CA PHE A 85 -2.76 -1.31 1.63
C PHE A 85 -3.81 -2.39 1.91
N LEU A 86 -3.55 -3.63 1.51
CA LEU A 86 -4.39 -4.78 1.82
C LEU A 86 -4.47 -4.99 3.33
N TYR A 87 -3.32 -5.02 4.02
CA TYR A 87 -3.22 -5.03 5.47
C TYR A 87 -3.41 -3.63 6.05
N ARG A 88 -4.11 -3.54 7.17
CA ARG A 88 -4.36 -2.28 7.87
C ARG A 88 -3.24 -1.89 8.83
N TYR A 89 -2.28 -2.79 9.05
CA TYR A 89 -1.16 -2.60 9.97
C TYR A 89 -1.60 -2.28 11.40
N ASP A 90 -2.75 -2.81 11.82
CA ASP A 90 -3.18 -2.74 13.21
C ASP A 90 -2.21 -3.56 14.06
N TYR A 91 -1.80 -3.03 15.20
CA TYR A 91 -0.78 -3.67 16.03
C TYR A 91 -1.14 -3.66 17.50
N MET A 92 -0.53 -4.59 18.23
CA MET A 92 -0.64 -4.71 19.67
C MET A 92 0.76 -4.84 20.28
N VAL A 93 1.00 -4.10 21.36
CA VAL A 93 2.18 -4.26 22.21
C VAL A 93 1.75 -5.02 23.47
N SER A 94 2.29 -6.21 23.66
CA SER A 94 2.07 -7.03 24.84
C SER A 94 3.28 -6.98 25.78
N VAL A 95 3.03 -7.18 27.06
CA VAL A 95 4.04 -7.15 28.11
C VAL A 95 4.33 -8.55 28.57
N ASN A 96 5.61 -8.90 28.65
CA ASN A 96 6.08 -10.12 29.30
C ASN A 96 6.91 -9.74 30.53
N ILE A 97 6.46 -10.16 31.70
CA ILE A 97 7.14 -9.91 32.97
C ILE A 97 8.08 -11.09 33.25
N GLU A 98 9.37 -10.93 32.96
CA GLU A 98 10.38 -11.96 33.13
C GLU A 98 10.86 -12.06 34.57
N LYS A 99 10.85 -10.96 35.31
CA LYS A 99 11.35 -10.88 36.67
C LYS A 99 10.24 -10.63 37.69
N LYS A 100 10.12 -11.51 38.69
CA LYS A 100 9.22 -11.32 39.82
C LYS A 100 9.65 -10.11 40.67
N GLY A 101 8.66 -9.35 41.22
CA GLY A 101 8.92 -8.26 42.16
C GLY A 101 9.10 -6.88 41.51
N LEU A 102 8.78 -6.69 40.25
CA LEU A 102 8.68 -5.37 39.66
C LEU A 102 7.49 -4.57 40.28
N LYS A 103 7.72 -3.31 40.62
CA LYS A 103 6.66 -2.44 41.13
C LYS A 103 5.69 -2.11 39.99
N GLN A 104 4.40 -2.26 40.24
CA GLN A 104 3.32 -2.03 39.27
C GLN A 104 3.41 -0.66 38.60
N ASP A 105 3.63 0.40 39.37
CA ASP A 105 3.73 1.78 38.84
C ASP A 105 4.86 1.93 37.82
N LYS A 106 6.01 1.25 38.04
CA LYS A 106 7.14 1.31 37.11
C LYS A 106 6.83 0.57 35.80
N VAL A 107 6.12 -0.57 35.88
CA VAL A 107 5.71 -1.35 34.73
C VAL A 107 4.70 -0.54 33.91
N LEU A 108 3.68 0.03 34.56
CA LEU A 108 2.65 0.85 33.89
C LEU A 108 3.28 2.09 33.23
N LYS A 109 4.18 2.80 33.94
CA LYS A 109 4.85 3.97 33.37
C LYS A 109 5.66 3.63 32.13
N GLU A 110 6.40 2.51 32.15
CA GLU A 110 7.18 2.07 30.99
C GLU A 110 6.25 1.61 29.84
N TYR A 111 5.16 0.91 30.16
CA TYR A 111 4.16 0.50 29.17
C TYR A 111 3.53 1.70 28.46
N TYR A 112 3.05 2.71 29.19
CA TYR A 112 2.49 3.92 28.57
C TYR A 112 3.54 4.67 27.75
N ARG A 113 4.79 4.75 28.20
CA ARG A 113 5.87 5.35 27.42
C ARG A 113 6.10 4.64 26.09
N ILE A 114 6.00 3.30 26.07
CA ILE A 114 6.12 2.52 24.84
C ILE A 114 4.91 2.74 23.92
N LEU A 115 3.70 2.81 24.47
CA LEU A 115 2.51 3.13 23.68
C LEU A 115 2.60 4.53 23.05
N ASP A 116 3.05 5.53 23.83
CA ASP A 116 3.31 6.90 23.33
C ASP A 116 4.31 6.93 22.19
N TYR A 117 5.38 6.14 22.32
CA TYR A 117 6.41 6.03 21.30
C TYR A 117 5.86 5.58 19.96
N TYR A 118 5.01 4.53 19.94
CA TYR A 118 4.44 4.01 18.72
C TYR A 118 3.32 4.90 18.16
N ASP A 119 2.48 5.48 19.02
CA ASP A 119 1.40 6.39 18.57
C ASP A 119 1.98 7.66 17.91
N ASN A 120 3.08 8.22 18.47
CA ASN A 120 3.76 9.37 17.89
C ASN A 120 4.49 9.06 16.56
N SER A 121 4.69 7.78 16.24
CA SER A 121 5.50 7.35 15.09
C SER A 121 4.69 7.15 13.80
N ASN A 122 3.35 7.27 13.81
CA ASN A 122 2.49 7.03 12.64
C ASN A 122 2.79 5.69 11.92
N ILE A 123 2.96 4.62 12.68
CA ILE A 123 3.42 3.30 12.20
C ILE A 123 2.62 2.78 11.01
N LYS A 124 1.29 2.86 11.06
CA LYS A 124 0.42 2.36 9.99
C LYS A 124 0.73 3.01 8.63
N ARG A 125 0.92 4.31 8.63
CA ARG A 125 1.27 5.06 7.41
C ARG A 125 2.67 4.68 6.91
N MET A 126 3.65 4.66 7.81
CA MET A 126 5.04 4.32 7.49
C MET A 126 5.12 2.93 6.85
N LEU A 127 4.49 1.92 7.45
CA LEU A 127 4.51 0.56 6.93
C LEU A 127 3.79 0.44 5.58
N GLY A 128 2.66 1.14 5.38
CA GLY A 128 1.97 1.18 4.10
C GLY A 128 2.81 1.80 2.98
N GLU A 129 3.53 2.89 3.27
CA GLU A 129 4.44 3.52 2.32
C GLU A 129 5.65 2.61 2.00
N MET A 130 6.21 1.93 3.00
CA MET A 130 7.27 0.94 2.81
C MET A 130 6.81 -0.25 1.97
N ALA A 131 5.60 -0.78 2.25
CA ALA A 131 5.02 -1.86 1.48
C ALA A 131 4.79 -1.47 0.01
N LEU A 132 4.32 -0.23 -0.24
CA LEU A 132 4.15 0.28 -1.59
C LEU A 132 5.48 0.32 -2.36
N GLU A 133 6.56 0.75 -1.72
CA GLU A 133 7.89 0.75 -2.34
C GLU A 133 8.41 -0.69 -2.59
N VAL A 134 8.15 -1.64 -1.68
CA VAL A 134 8.49 -3.05 -1.90
C VAL A 134 7.75 -3.61 -3.11
N ILE A 135 6.45 -3.38 -3.22
CA ILE A 135 5.63 -3.92 -4.32
C ILE A 135 6.02 -3.29 -5.66
N LYS A 136 6.25 -1.99 -5.67
CA LYS A 136 6.60 -1.22 -6.86
C LYS A 136 8.02 -1.51 -7.36
N ASN A 137 8.99 -1.65 -6.45
CA ASN A 137 10.40 -1.79 -6.77
C ASN A 137 10.96 -3.21 -6.55
N GLY A 138 10.15 -4.14 -6.02
CA GLY A 138 10.56 -5.50 -5.67
C GLY A 138 11.28 -5.60 -4.32
N CYS A 139 11.94 -4.54 -3.86
CA CYS A 139 12.60 -4.46 -2.57
C CYS A 139 12.65 -3.02 -2.05
N TYR A 140 12.81 -2.89 -0.74
CA TYR A 140 13.00 -1.63 -0.05
C TYR A 140 14.20 -1.73 0.90
N TYR A 141 15.14 -0.81 0.77
CA TYR A 141 16.28 -0.71 1.67
C TYR A 141 16.14 0.52 2.56
N CYS A 142 16.35 0.36 3.84
CA CYS A 142 16.34 1.48 4.77
C CYS A 142 17.36 1.34 5.89
N TYR A 143 17.62 2.45 6.53
CA TYR A 143 18.42 2.54 7.73
C TYR A 143 17.54 3.03 8.89
N ASN A 144 17.57 2.32 10.01
CA ASN A 144 16.85 2.68 11.22
C ASN A 144 17.54 3.86 11.90
N VAL A 145 16.89 5.02 11.90
CA VAL A 145 17.34 6.25 12.57
C VAL A 145 16.41 6.62 13.74
N SER A 146 15.71 5.63 14.27
CA SER A 146 14.78 5.82 15.38
C SER A 146 15.44 6.50 16.57
N THR A 147 14.70 7.40 17.19
CA THR A 147 15.11 8.14 18.40
C THR A 147 14.54 7.47 19.65
N GLN A 148 14.63 8.11 20.79
CA GLN A 148 13.96 7.67 22.02
C GLN A 148 12.46 8.04 22.06
N GLU A 149 11.99 8.83 21.09
CA GLU A 149 10.64 9.37 21.07
C GLU A 149 9.78 8.82 19.92
N THR A 150 10.40 8.50 18.78
CA THR A 150 9.70 8.06 17.56
C THR A 150 10.49 7.03 16.78
N VAL A 151 9.76 6.13 16.09
CA VAL A 151 10.31 5.27 15.04
C VAL A 151 10.55 6.09 13.79
N GLN A 152 11.75 6.01 13.25
CA GLN A 152 12.13 6.73 12.04
C GLN A 152 13.02 5.86 11.17
N VAL A 153 12.75 5.87 9.87
CA VAL A 153 13.55 5.16 8.88
C VAL A 153 14.02 6.11 7.80
N GLN A 154 15.25 5.95 7.38
CA GLN A 154 15.77 6.61 6.20
C GLN A 154 15.84 5.63 5.04
N GLN A 155 15.13 5.93 3.96
CA GLN A 155 15.23 5.16 2.72
C GLN A 155 16.63 5.26 2.15
N LEU A 156 17.18 4.13 1.72
CA LEU A 156 18.45 4.06 1.01
C LEU A 156 18.20 3.94 -0.50
N PRO A 157 19.13 4.43 -1.34
CA PRO A 157 19.00 4.34 -2.79
C PRO A 157 19.09 2.87 -3.24
N THR A 158 17.96 2.33 -3.70
CA THR A 158 17.82 0.90 -4.02
C THR A 158 18.83 0.42 -5.06
N ASP A 159 19.16 1.27 -6.05
CA ASP A 159 20.12 0.92 -7.12
C ASP A 159 21.58 0.88 -6.65
N TYR A 160 21.86 1.46 -5.49
CA TYR A 160 23.17 1.48 -4.84
C TYR A 160 23.21 0.61 -3.59
N CYS A 161 22.21 -0.22 -3.37
CA CYS A 161 22.17 -1.17 -2.26
C CYS A 161 22.11 -2.60 -2.79
N ARG A 162 22.74 -3.53 -2.05
CA ARG A 162 22.67 -4.96 -2.33
C ARG A 162 22.74 -5.77 -1.02
N SER A 163 22.36 -7.03 -1.10
CA SER A 163 22.53 -7.99 -0.02
C SER A 163 23.07 -9.30 -0.61
N ARG A 164 24.26 -9.73 -0.19
CA ARG A 164 24.90 -10.94 -0.67
C ARG A 164 24.84 -12.09 0.32
N PHE A 165 24.60 -11.79 1.59
CA PHE A 165 24.57 -12.78 2.66
C PHE A 165 23.60 -12.37 3.77
N ASN A 166 23.24 -13.35 4.59
CA ASN A 166 22.38 -13.11 5.75
C ASN A 166 23.22 -13.08 7.03
N TYR A 167 22.88 -12.15 7.93
CA TYR A 167 23.44 -12.08 9.27
C TYR A 167 22.31 -12.23 10.30
N LYS A 168 22.44 -13.22 11.19
CA LYS A 168 21.40 -13.54 12.20
C LYS A 168 19.99 -13.71 11.60
N GLY A 169 19.91 -14.37 10.45
CA GLY A 169 18.63 -14.63 9.79
C GLY A 169 18.05 -13.48 8.97
N ARG A 170 18.79 -12.35 8.86
CA ARG A 170 18.37 -11.15 8.08
C ARG A 170 19.35 -10.84 6.96
N PRO A 171 18.88 -10.28 5.84
CA PRO A 171 19.76 -9.80 4.77
C PRO A 171 20.70 -8.71 5.29
N ALA A 172 22.01 -8.90 5.16
CA ALA A 172 23.01 -7.88 5.44
C ALA A 172 23.04 -6.88 4.29
N VAL A 173 22.95 -5.59 4.59
CA VAL A 173 22.85 -4.53 3.58
C VAL A 173 24.21 -3.91 3.32
N GLU A 174 24.62 -3.92 2.06
CA GLU A 174 25.79 -3.19 1.57
C GLU A 174 25.31 -2.01 0.72
N MET A 175 25.93 -0.84 0.92
CA MET A 175 25.68 0.35 0.10
C MET A 175 26.92 0.75 -0.67
N ASN A 176 26.74 1.07 -1.94
CA ASN A 176 27.82 1.59 -2.79
C ASN A 176 28.00 3.09 -2.54
N MET A 177 29.15 3.45 -2.01
CA MET A 177 29.49 4.84 -1.65
C MET A 177 29.68 5.75 -2.86
N LYS A 178 29.84 5.19 -4.09
CA LYS A 178 29.84 5.96 -5.34
C LYS A 178 28.54 6.75 -5.55
N TYR A 179 27.44 6.32 -4.91
CA TYR A 179 26.16 7.04 -4.94
C TYR A 179 26.31 8.55 -4.76
N PHE A 180 27.14 8.97 -3.79
CA PHE A 180 27.34 10.38 -3.51
C PHE A 180 28.09 11.11 -4.62
N ASP A 181 29.02 10.43 -5.28
CA ASP A 181 29.78 11.01 -6.39
C ASP A 181 28.98 11.05 -7.68
N ASP A 182 28.24 9.97 -7.97
CA ASP A 182 27.44 9.82 -9.20
C ASP A 182 26.22 10.74 -9.24
N LYS A 183 25.61 10.99 -8.07
CA LYS A 183 24.35 11.76 -7.97
C LYS A 183 24.56 13.23 -7.61
N PHE A 184 25.70 13.58 -7.01
CA PHE A 184 25.95 14.95 -6.50
C PHE A 184 27.29 15.45 -6.99
N ASN A 185 27.29 16.12 -8.15
CA ASN A 185 28.50 16.63 -8.80
C ASN A 185 29.17 17.78 -8.01
N ASP A 186 28.37 18.65 -7.37
CA ASP A 186 28.88 19.74 -6.54
C ASP A 186 29.41 19.22 -5.20
N PRO A 187 30.70 19.37 -4.90
CA PRO A 187 31.30 18.91 -3.64
C PRO A 187 30.67 19.53 -2.39
N ALA A 188 30.28 20.80 -2.44
CA ALA A 188 29.68 21.49 -1.29
C ALA A 188 28.25 20.97 -1.01
N TYR A 189 27.47 20.73 -2.07
CA TYR A 189 26.14 20.15 -1.95
C TYR A 189 26.21 18.69 -1.50
N ARG A 190 27.14 17.91 -2.05
CA ARG A 190 27.41 16.52 -1.64
C ARG A 190 27.70 16.40 -0.14
N LEU A 191 28.53 17.26 0.41
CA LEU A 191 28.82 17.26 1.84
C LEU A 191 27.57 17.56 2.69
N ARG A 192 26.73 18.49 2.26
CA ARG A 192 25.46 18.78 2.97
C ARG A 192 24.51 17.58 2.93
N VAL A 193 24.39 16.93 1.77
CA VAL A 193 23.57 15.70 1.65
C VAL A 193 24.15 14.59 2.52
N LEU A 194 25.47 14.40 2.52
CA LEU A 194 26.11 13.38 3.35
C LEU A 194 25.85 13.59 4.86
N GLN A 195 25.80 14.83 5.32
CA GLN A 195 25.50 15.16 6.72
C GLN A 195 24.09 14.73 7.17
N ILE A 196 23.15 14.58 6.22
CA ILE A 196 21.79 14.10 6.51
C ILE A 196 21.78 12.59 6.76
N PHE A 197 22.75 11.85 6.17
CA PHE A 197 22.83 10.40 6.34
C PHE A 197 23.41 10.01 7.71
N PRO A 198 23.08 8.79 8.19
CA PRO A 198 23.63 8.27 9.45
C PRO A 198 25.15 8.27 9.50
N LYS A 199 25.72 8.40 10.70
CA LYS A 199 27.20 8.45 10.91
C LYS A 199 27.92 7.22 10.33
N ASP A 200 27.28 6.07 10.32
CA ASP A 200 27.82 4.85 9.72
C ASP A 200 28.05 5.01 8.21
N ILE A 201 27.07 5.55 7.50
CA ILE A 201 27.17 5.85 6.06
C ILE A 201 28.20 6.95 5.79
N GLN A 202 28.23 8.00 6.63
CA GLN A 202 29.25 9.05 6.54
C GLN A 202 30.66 8.45 6.69
N LYS A 203 30.85 7.55 7.66
CA LYS A 203 32.11 6.84 7.87
C LYS A 203 32.47 5.97 6.65
N GLY A 204 31.52 5.23 6.10
CA GLY A 204 31.70 4.44 4.90
C GLY A 204 32.17 5.27 3.71
N TYR A 205 31.56 6.45 3.50
CA TYR A 205 31.98 7.35 2.41
C TYR A 205 33.39 7.93 2.64
N MET A 206 33.76 8.30 3.88
CA MET A 206 35.12 8.75 4.20
C MET A 206 36.16 7.65 3.91
N LEU A 207 35.90 6.41 4.36
CA LEU A 207 36.77 5.26 4.08
C LEU A 207 36.91 5.00 2.58
N TYR A 208 35.83 5.18 1.82
CA TYR A 208 35.84 5.06 0.36
C TYR A 208 36.75 6.12 -0.27
N LYS A 209 36.64 7.39 0.15
CA LYS A 209 37.50 8.49 -0.36
C LYS A 209 38.97 8.31 0.00
N ASP A 210 39.25 7.77 1.18
CA ASP A 210 40.61 7.48 1.65
C ASP A 210 41.20 6.20 1.01
N GLY A 211 40.43 5.43 0.23
CA GLY A 211 40.86 4.14 -0.30
C GLY A 211 41.08 3.07 0.76
N LYS A 212 40.46 3.23 1.95
CA LYS A 212 40.62 2.35 3.10
C LYS A 212 39.39 1.46 3.36
N LEU A 213 38.58 1.19 2.35
CA LEU A 213 37.50 0.20 2.48
C LEU A 213 38.08 -1.16 2.86
N PRO A 214 37.40 -1.97 3.71
CA PRO A 214 37.86 -3.30 4.07
C PRO A 214 38.20 -4.17 2.86
N ALA A 215 39.25 -4.97 2.97
CA ALA A 215 39.79 -5.78 1.84
C ALA A 215 38.74 -6.76 1.25
N GLU A 216 37.78 -7.17 2.02
CA GLU A 216 36.63 -8.00 1.60
C GLU A 216 35.81 -7.34 0.48
N TYR A 217 35.86 -6.02 0.36
CA TYR A 217 35.17 -5.21 -0.66
C TYR A 217 36.12 -4.65 -1.73
N SER A 218 37.42 -4.67 -1.49
CA SER A 218 38.43 -4.07 -2.36
C SER A 218 38.69 -4.89 -3.65
N GLY A 219 38.36 -6.17 -3.66
CA GLY A 219 38.45 -7.00 -4.88
C GLY A 219 37.58 -6.53 -6.03
N ASP A 220 36.60 -5.68 -5.75
CA ASP A 220 35.61 -5.19 -6.73
C ASP A 220 35.87 -3.72 -7.13
N ALA A 221 36.85 -3.03 -6.56
CA ALA A 221 37.15 -1.60 -6.75
C ALA A 221 35.93 -0.66 -6.79
N SER A 222 34.78 -1.11 -6.29
CA SER A 222 33.46 -0.60 -6.65
C SER A 222 32.82 0.26 -5.57
N GLY A 223 33.48 0.43 -4.41
CA GLY A 223 33.00 1.34 -3.36
C GLY A 223 31.91 0.77 -2.45
N TRP A 224 31.71 -0.54 -2.41
CA TRP A 224 30.73 -1.18 -1.53
C TRP A 224 31.16 -1.17 -0.06
N TYR A 225 30.25 -0.79 0.82
CA TYR A 225 30.46 -0.74 2.26
C TYR A 225 29.32 -1.48 2.98
N LEU A 226 29.66 -2.36 3.92
CA LEU A 226 28.68 -3.06 4.75
C LEU A 226 28.19 -2.10 5.83
N LEU A 227 26.91 -1.85 5.82
CA LEU A 227 26.23 -1.06 6.83
C LEU A 227 26.05 -1.85 8.14
N ASP A 228 25.83 -1.11 9.23
CA ASP A 228 25.51 -1.72 10.52
C ASP A 228 24.32 -2.67 10.39
N THR A 229 24.57 -3.98 10.53
CA THR A 229 23.59 -5.04 10.36
C THR A 229 22.46 -5.03 11.38
N THR A 230 22.58 -4.23 12.45
CA THR A 230 21.52 -4.02 13.45
C THR A 230 20.58 -2.89 13.07
N LYS A 231 20.99 -2.01 12.15
CA LYS A 231 20.25 -0.79 11.79
C LYS A 231 19.84 -0.73 10.32
N ALA A 232 20.54 -1.42 9.45
CA ALA A 232 20.21 -1.47 8.03
C ALA A 232 19.30 -2.67 7.74
N TYR A 233 18.19 -2.42 7.04
CA TYR A 233 17.16 -3.41 6.73
C TYR A 233 16.90 -3.46 5.23
N LYS A 234 16.61 -4.68 4.76
CA LYS A 234 16.07 -4.95 3.45
C LYS A 234 14.73 -5.65 3.61
N PHE A 235 13.71 -5.16 2.94
CA PHE A 235 12.39 -5.78 2.86
C PHE A 235 12.12 -6.19 1.42
N ASN A 236 11.56 -7.39 1.22
CA ASN A 236 11.14 -7.91 -0.06
C ASN A 236 10.01 -8.92 0.11
N LEU A 237 9.32 -9.26 -0.98
CA LEU A 237 8.25 -10.25 -0.94
C LEU A 237 8.78 -11.67 -1.19
N ASP A 238 9.60 -11.87 -2.23
CA ASP A 238 9.96 -13.19 -2.75
C ASP A 238 11.46 -13.45 -2.87
N GLY A 239 12.30 -12.49 -2.51
CA GLY A 239 13.76 -12.62 -2.62
C GLY A 239 14.35 -12.33 -4.01
N ASN A 240 13.53 -12.17 -5.05
CA ASN A 240 14.01 -11.89 -6.41
C ASN A 240 14.27 -10.40 -6.67
N ASP A 241 13.80 -9.51 -5.79
CA ASP A 241 13.93 -8.05 -5.90
C ASP A 241 13.32 -7.45 -7.19
N ILE A 242 12.34 -8.15 -7.78
CA ILE A 242 11.65 -7.75 -9.00
C ILE A 242 10.30 -7.10 -8.64
N PRO A 243 9.89 -6.01 -9.34
CA PRO A 243 8.56 -5.43 -9.14
C PRO A 243 7.45 -6.46 -9.30
N VAL A 244 6.51 -6.52 -8.33
CA VAL A 244 5.52 -7.60 -8.22
C VAL A 244 4.64 -7.73 -9.47
N PHE A 245 4.24 -6.60 -10.04
CA PHE A 245 3.33 -6.56 -11.18
C PHE A 245 4.03 -6.31 -12.51
N ILE A 246 5.33 -6.62 -12.63
CA ILE A 246 6.08 -6.37 -13.87
C ILE A 246 5.50 -7.11 -15.07
N ASP A 247 5.00 -8.33 -14.85
CA ASP A 247 4.44 -9.18 -15.91
C ASP A 247 3.10 -8.64 -16.45
N THR A 248 2.46 -7.70 -15.74
CA THR A 248 1.22 -7.06 -16.21
C THR A 248 1.45 -5.98 -17.25
N ILE A 249 2.69 -5.52 -17.41
CA ILE A 249 2.97 -4.34 -18.25
C ILE A 249 2.73 -4.64 -19.72
N VAL A 250 3.15 -5.80 -20.22
CA VAL A 250 2.90 -6.18 -21.61
C VAL A 250 1.40 -6.31 -21.91
N PRO A 251 0.60 -7.03 -21.11
CA PRO A 251 -0.86 -7.02 -21.23
C PRO A 251 -1.50 -5.61 -21.15
N LEU A 252 -0.97 -4.70 -20.33
CA LEU A 252 -1.47 -3.32 -20.28
C LEU A 252 -1.21 -2.53 -21.55
N ILE A 253 -0.06 -2.77 -22.22
CA ILE A 253 0.22 -2.18 -23.53
C ILE A 253 -0.77 -2.75 -24.56
N GLU A 254 -1.02 -4.05 -24.55
CA GLU A 254 -1.98 -4.71 -25.44
C GLU A 254 -3.40 -4.18 -25.25
N LEU A 255 -3.80 -3.94 -23.99
CA LEU A 255 -5.09 -3.34 -23.68
C LEU A 255 -5.20 -1.91 -24.26
N ALA A 256 -4.15 -1.11 -24.09
CA ALA A 256 -4.14 0.25 -24.66
C ALA A 256 -4.20 0.25 -26.20
N GLU A 257 -3.49 -0.68 -26.86
CA GLU A 257 -3.55 -0.86 -28.32
C GLU A 257 -4.95 -1.33 -28.78
N ALA A 258 -5.55 -2.28 -28.07
CA ALA A 258 -6.90 -2.76 -28.37
C ALA A 258 -7.95 -1.66 -28.21
N GLN A 259 -7.86 -0.85 -27.16
CA GLN A 259 -8.73 0.30 -26.95
C GLN A 259 -8.56 1.37 -28.04
N ALA A 260 -7.32 1.62 -28.48
CA ALA A 260 -7.03 2.56 -29.58
C ALA A 260 -7.62 2.05 -30.90
N LEU A 261 -7.54 0.74 -31.16
CA LEU A 261 -8.14 0.12 -32.34
C LEU A 261 -9.67 0.20 -32.31
N ASP A 262 -10.28 -0.07 -31.16
CA ASP A 262 -11.74 0.03 -31.01
C ASP A 262 -12.25 1.47 -31.21
N ARG A 263 -11.52 2.47 -30.70
CA ARG A 263 -11.80 3.89 -30.97
C ARG A 263 -11.73 4.19 -32.47
N LYS A 264 -10.69 3.71 -33.18
CA LYS A 264 -10.57 3.87 -34.63
C LYS A 264 -11.73 3.21 -35.37
N LYS A 265 -12.10 1.98 -35.00
CA LYS A 265 -13.26 1.27 -35.59
C LYS A 265 -14.56 2.05 -35.35
N THR A 266 -14.75 2.57 -34.14
CA THR A 266 -15.93 3.39 -33.81
C THR A 266 -15.95 4.68 -34.63
N MET A 267 -14.81 5.38 -34.80
CA MET A 267 -14.72 6.54 -35.69
C MET A 267 -15.02 6.17 -37.13
N GLN A 268 -14.49 5.05 -37.65
CA GLN A 268 -14.78 4.58 -39.00
C GLN A 268 -16.26 4.28 -39.21
N LYS A 269 -16.97 3.74 -38.20
CA LYS A 269 -18.44 3.54 -38.26
C LYS A 269 -19.23 4.84 -38.34
N LEU A 270 -18.68 5.95 -37.86
CA LEU A 270 -19.28 7.28 -37.93
C LEU A 270 -19.01 7.97 -39.27
N LEU A 271 -17.99 7.54 -40.02
CA LEU A 271 -17.67 8.07 -41.34
C LEU A 271 -18.71 7.53 -42.34
N LYS A 272 -19.47 8.41 -42.93
CA LYS A 272 -20.41 8.13 -44.01
C LYS A 272 -19.86 8.74 -45.31
N ILE A 273 -19.66 7.90 -46.29
CA ILE A 273 -19.31 8.38 -47.64
C ILE A 273 -20.62 8.45 -48.44
N LEU A 274 -20.99 9.69 -48.81
CA LEU A 274 -22.08 9.93 -49.73
C LEU A 274 -21.57 9.89 -51.16
N ILE A 275 -22.07 8.94 -51.94
CA ILE A 275 -21.73 8.84 -53.36
C ILE A 275 -22.73 9.65 -54.13
N GLN A 276 -22.24 10.69 -54.77
CA GLN A 276 -23.01 11.50 -55.73
C GLN A 276 -22.71 10.99 -57.14
N LYS A 277 -23.67 10.24 -57.72
CA LYS A 277 -23.58 9.79 -59.09
C LYS A 277 -24.05 10.90 -60.03
N LEU A 278 -23.22 11.22 -60.99
CA LEU A 278 -23.58 12.16 -62.07
C LEU A 278 -24.07 11.33 -63.29
N PRO A 279 -25.18 11.75 -63.91
CA PRO A 279 -25.77 11.00 -65.00
C PRO A 279 -24.88 11.05 -66.26
N LEU A 280 -24.84 9.92 -66.97
CA LEU A 280 -24.32 9.80 -68.34
C LEU A 280 -25.48 9.75 -69.34
N ASP A 281 -25.29 10.28 -70.58
CA ASP A 281 -26.24 10.14 -71.65
C ASP A 281 -26.31 8.71 -72.19
N LYS A 282 -27.32 8.41 -73.00
CA LYS A 282 -27.56 7.08 -73.61
C LYS A 282 -26.36 6.55 -74.41
N ASN A 283 -25.47 7.44 -74.84
CA ASN A 283 -24.23 7.13 -75.54
C ASN A 283 -22.98 7.01 -74.64
N SER A 284 -23.18 6.97 -73.31
CA SER A 284 -22.08 7.01 -72.30
C SER A 284 -21.24 8.29 -72.35
N GLU A 285 -21.77 9.38 -72.90
CA GLU A 285 -21.14 10.68 -72.88
C GLU A 285 -21.52 11.46 -71.61
N LEU A 286 -20.63 12.37 -71.18
CA LEU A 286 -20.83 13.20 -69.99
C LEU A 286 -21.99 14.20 -70.24
N VAL A 287 -23.05 14.17 -69.41
CA VAL A 287 -24.14 15.14 -69.44
C VAL A 287 -23.72 16.50 -68.89
N PHE A 288 -22.74 16.51 -67.98
CA PHE A 288 -22.19 17.71 -67.42
C PHE A 288 -20.71 17.86 -67.83
N ASP A 289 -20.29 19.09 -68.11
CA ASP A 289 -18.88 19.37 -68.32
C ASP A 289 -18.09 19.14 -67.01
N ILE A 290 -16.78 18.87 -67.14
CA ILE A 290 -15.92 18.59 -65.98
C ILE A 290 -15.92 19.75 -64.97
N ASP A 291 -16.01 20.97 -65.46
CA ASP A 291 -16.05 22.15 -64.57
C ASP A 291 -17.41 22.28 -63.86
N GLU A 292 -18.52 21.97 -64.50
CA GLU A 292 -19.84 21.87 -63.86
C GLU A 292 -19.91 20.73 -62.82
N ALA A 293 -19.33 19.58 -63.10
CA ALA A 293 -19.23 18.47 -62.16
C ALA A 293 -18.41 18.86 -60.91
N ARG A 294 -17.35 19.64 -61.10
CA ARG A 294 -16.53 20.19 -60.02
C ARG A 294 -17.27 21.19 -59.16
N ASP A 295 -18.09 22.08 -59.77
CA ASP A 295 -18.92 23.04 -59.06
C ASP A 295 -20.05 22.32 -58.27
N ILE A 296 -20.67 21.29 -58.83
CA ILE A 296 -21.66 20.44 -58.16
C ILE A 296 -21.04 19.78 -56.93
N HIS A 297 -19.84 19.19 -57.09
CA HIS A 297 -19.09 18.62 -55.96
C HIS A 297 -18.77 19.63 -54.88
N ARG A 298 -18.24 20.81 -55.26
CA ARG A 298 -17.90 21.90 -54.33
C ARG A 298 -19.14 22.36 -53.55
N ASN A 299 -20.27 22.56 -54.22
CA ASN A 299 -21.53 22.97 -53.58
C ASN A 299 -22.03 21.88 -52.61
N ALA A 300 -21.92 20.59 -52.94
CA ALA A 300 -22.30 19.49 -52.07
C ALA A 300 -21.39 19.45 -50.85
N VAL A 301 -20.07 19.60 -51.00
CA VAL A 301 -19.11 19.70 -49.88
C VAL A 301 -19.41 20.90 -48.98
N GLU A 302 -19.77 22.04 -49.58
CA GLU A 302 -20.09 23.27 -48.81
C GLU A 302 -21.39 23.12 -47.99
N MET A 303 -22.42 22.47 -48.55
CA MET A 303 -23.67 22.17 -47.85
C MET A 303 -23.46 21.20 -46.67
N LEU A 304 -22.51 20.30 -46.79
CA LEU A 304 -22.21 19.29 -45.73
C LEU A 304 -21.04 19.69 -44.82
N LYS A 305 -20.47 20.86 -44.99
CA LYS A 305 -19.32 21.37 -44.23
C LYS A 305 -19.49 21.32 -42.71
N ASN A 306 -20.74 21.36 -42.23
CA ASN A 306 -21.06 21.29 -40.80
C ASN A 306 -21.47 19.88 -40.35
N ALA A 307 -21.52 18.91 -41.27
CA ALA A 307 -21.83 17.51 -40.93
C ALA A 307 -20.56 16.79 -40.54
N VAL A 308 -20.43 16.45 -39.28
CA VAL A 308 -19.25 15.73 -38.74
C VAL A 308 -19.20 14.29 -39.31
N GLY A 309 -18.08 13.92 -39.93
CA GLY A 309 -17.82 12.57 -40.39
C GLY A 309 -18.52 12.14 -41.68
N VAL A 310 -18.87 13.11 -42.56
CA VAL A 310 -19.47 12.85 -43.88
C VAL A 310 -18.52 13.33 -44.96
N ASP A 311 -18.03 12.42 -45.80
CA ASP A 311 -17.25 12.74 -47.00
C ASP A 311 -18.11 12.48 -48.25
N ILE A 312 -17.83 13.25 -49.32
CA ILE A 312 -18.57 13.16 -50.60
C ILE A 312 -17.63 12.66 -51.69
N LEU A 313 -17.99 11.57 -52.33
CA LEU A 313 -17.36 11.08 -53.54
C LEU A 313 -18.28 11.34 -54.73
N THR A 314 -17.88 12.27 -55.60
CA THR A 314 -18.61 12.52 -56.89
C THR A 314 -17.97 11.68 -57.99
N THR A 315 -18.76 10.86 -58.65
CA THR A 315 -18.27 9.96 -59.71
C THR A 315 -19.30 9.80 -60.85
N PHE A 316 -18.78 9.58 -62.06
CA PHE A 316 -19.57 9.18 -63.21
C PHE A 316 -19.66 7.64 -63.36
N ALA A 317 -18.77 6.90 -62.65
CA ALA A 317 -18.75 5.46 -62.63
C ALA A 317 -19.83 4.88 -61.71
N ASP A 318 -20.34 3.73 -62.05
CA ASP A 318 -21.23 2.98 -61.15
C ASP A 318 -20.40 2.28 -60.10
N ILE A 319 -20.19 2.95 -58.96
CA ILE A 319 -19.45 2.45 -57.84
C ILE A 319 -20.45 1.98 -56.78
N ASP A 320 -20.50 0.70 -56.51
CA ASP A 320 -21.14 0.17 -55.35
C ASP A 320 -20.20 0.23 -54.12
N VAL A 321 -20.57 0.97 -53.11
CA VAL A 321 -19.89 0.90 -51.84
C VAL A 321 -20.39 -0.33 -51.12
N ALA A 322 -19.61 -1.38 -51.16
CA ALA A 322 -19.77 -2.43 -50.17
C ALA A 322 -19.62 -1.80 -48.79
N ASN A 323 -20.68 -1.84 -47.99
CA ASN A 323 -20.59 -1.40 -46.59
C ASN A 323 -19.44 -2.14 -45.91
N ILE A 324 -18.38 -1.44 -45.57
CA ILE A 324 -17.25 -1.95 -44.78
C ILE A 324 -17.70 -2.20 -43.31
N SER A 325 -18.99 -2.04 -43.05
CA SER A 325 -19.57 -2.46 -41.76
C SER A 325 -19.75 -3.97 -41.80
N ASP A 326 -18.74 -4.69 -41.28
CA ASP A 326 -18.89 -6.08 -40.87
C ASP A 326 -20.13 -6.21 -40.01
N SER A 327 -21.15 -6.87 -40.56
CA SER A 327 -22.40 -7.19 -39.85
C SER A 327 -22.21 -8.14 -38.65
N ASN A 328 -20.99 -8.60 -38.42
CA ASN A 328 -20.57 -9.44 -37.29
C ASN A 328 -19.90 -8.65 -36.16
N SER A 329 -20.44 -7.51 -35.75
CA SER A 329 -19.88 -6.66 -34.71
C SER A 329 -20.08 -7.16 -33.27
N THR A 330 -20.52 -8.41 -33.08
CA THR A 330 -20.54 -9.04 -31.74
C THR A 330 -19.15 -9.42 -31.23
N THR A 331 -18.16 -9.59 -32.12
CA THR A 331 -16.81 -10.04 -31.76
C THR A 331 -15.94 -8.96 -31.09
N THR A 332 -16.24 -7.68 -31.28
CA THR A 332 -15.34 -6.60 -30.74
C THR A 332 -15.45 -6.37 -29.24
N LYS A 333 -16.62 -6.58 -28.63
CA LYS A 333 -16.75 -6.49 -27.16
C LYS A 333 -16.10 -7.69 -26.48
N ASP A 334 -16.30 -8.88 -27.01
CA ASP A 334 -15.71 -10.10 -26.49
C ASP A 334 -14.19 -10.10 -26.58
N ASP A 335 -13.61 -9.49 -27.63
CA ASP A 335 -12.17 -9.40 -27.80
C ASP A 335 -11.53 -8.42 -26.83
N LEU A 336 -12.14 -7.24 -26.61
CA LEU A 336 -11.66 -6.28 -25.63
C LEU A 336 -11.76 -6.85 -24.21
N GLU A 337 -12.85 -7.53 -23.88
CA GLU A 337 -13.03 -8.20 -22.60
C GLU A 337 -12.00 -9.32 -22.36
N LYS A 338 -11.64 -10.09 -23.38
CA LYS A 338 -10.56 -11.09 -23.29
C LYS A 338 -9.20 -10.45 -22.99
N VAL A 339 -8.86 -9.33 -23.64
CA VAL A 339 -7.61 -8.61 -23.41
C VAL A 339 -7.62 -8.02 -22.00
N GLU A 340 -8.73 -7.45 -21.55
CA GLU A 340 -8.87 -6.94 -20.19
C GLU A 340 -8.70 -8.05 -19.15
N ARG A 341 -9.35 -9.21 -19.33
CA ARG A 341 -9.15 -10.39 -18.48
C ARG A 341 -7.69 -10.86 -18.48
N GLY A 342 -6.99 -10.73 -19.60
CA GLY A 342 -5.55 -11.02 -19.71
C GLY A 342 -4.71 -10.21 -18.74
N VAL A 343 -5.01 -8.92 -18.58
CA VAL A 343 -4.32 -8.03 -17.61
C VAL A 343 -4.51 -8.52 -16.17
N PHE A 344 -5.75 -8.83 -15.78
CA PHE A 344 -6.05 -9.30 -14.41
C PHE A 344 -5.46 -10.68 -14.13
N ASN A 345 -5.47 -11.58 -15.13
CA ASN A 345 -4.84 -12.89 -15.01
C ASN A 345 -3.32 -12.77 -14.83
N ALA A 346 -2.68 -11.86 -15.57
CA ALA A 346 -1.25 -11.59 -15.41
C ALA A 346 -0.92 -10.95 -14.04
N ALA A 347 -1.83 -10.12 -13.51
CA ALA A 347 -1.70 -9.56 -12.18
C ALA A 347 -1.92 -10.59 -11.06
N GLY A 348 -2.55 -11.74 -11.37
CA GLY A 348 -2.99 -12.70 -10.36
C GLY A 348 -4.10 -12.18 -9.45
N VAL A 349 -4.72 -11.06 -9.80
CA VAL A 349 -5.75 -10.38 -9.01
C VAL A 349 -7.11 -10.60 -9.64
N ALA A 350 -8.15 -10.86 -8.84
CA ALA A 350 -9.50 -11.06 -9.37
C ALA A 350 -10.04 -9.80 -10.04
N ASN A 351 -10.56 -9.93 -11.27
CA ASN A 351 -11.19 -8.83 -12.02
C ASN A 351 -12.31 -8.16 -11.20
N ASN A 352 -13.07 -8.97 -10.46
CA ASN A 352 -14.21 -8.52 -9.65
C ASN A 352 -13.83 -7.62 -8.46
N LEU A 353 -12.56 -7.52 -8.08
CA LEU A 353 -12.06 -6.58 -7.07
C LEU A 353 -12.18 -5.11 -7.50
N PHE A 354 -12.17 -4.87 -8.81
CA PHE A 354 -12.19 -3.53 -9.38
C PHE A 354 -13.49 -3.24 -10.14
N ASN A 355 -14.31 -4.26 -10.41
CA ASN A 355 -15.59 -4.19 -11.10
C ASN A 355 -16.70 -4.73 -10.18
N THR A 356 -17.92 -4.25 -10.34
CA THR A 356 -19.07 -4.55 -9.47
C THR A 356 -19.71 -5.92 -9.69
N GLU A 357 -19.15 -6.79 -10.53
CA GLU A 357 -19.74 -8.06 -10.94
C GLU A 357 -19.13 -9.25 -10.19
N GLY A 358 -19.94 -9.94 -9.36
CA GLY A 358 -19.72 -11.31 -8.89
C GLY A 358 -19.13 -11.50 -7.47
N ASN A 359 -19.74 -12.39 -6.66
CA ASN A 359 -19.56 -12.39 -5.20
C ASN A 359 -18.81 -13.57 -4.57
N THR A 360 -18.69 -14.75 -5.17
CA THR A 360 -18.22 -15.95 -4.43
C THR A 360 -16.76 -16.34 -4.66
N SER A 361 -16.15 -15.91 -5.75
CA SER A 361 -14.72 -16.14 -6.01
C SER A 361 -13.80 -15.10 -5.39
N LEU A 362 -14.35 -13.96 -4.99
CA LEU A 362 -13.63 -12.79 -4.47
C LEU A 362 -12.92 -13.09 -3.15
N ASP A 363 -13.62 -13.70 -2.20
CA ASP A 363 -13.08 -14.00 -0.87
C ASP A 363 -11.86 -14.91 -0.93
N ARG A 364 -11.88 -15.92 -1.82
CA ARG A 364 -10.74 -16.83 -2.01
C ARG A 364 -9.54 -16.13 -2.66
N SER A 365 -9.77 -15.20 -3.59
CA SER A 365 -8.71 -14.41 -4.20
C SER A 365 -8.04 -13.52 -3.17
N ILE A 366 -8.83 -12.83 -2.33
CA ILE A 366 -8.31 -11.97 -1.25
C ILE A 366 -7.47 -12.79 -0.26
N LEU A 367 -7.92 -13.98 0.13
CA LEU A 367 -7.14 -14.86 1.02
C LEU A 367 -5.79 -15.26 0.40
N ASN A 368 -5.74 -15.48 -0.91
CA ASN A 368 -4.50 -15.76 -1.61
C ASN A 368 -3.57 -14.54 -1.60
N ASP A 369 -4.09 -13.35 -1.87
CA ASP A 369 -3.35 -12.09 -1.84
C ASP A 369 -2.84 -11.78 -0.42
N GLU A 370 -3.65 -12.03 0.62
CA GLU A 370 -3.24 -11.94 2.02
C GLU A 370 -2.05 -12.86 2.32
N SER A 371 -2.07 -14.09 1.82
CA SER A 371 -0.98 -15.05 2.03
C SER A 371 0.32 -14.60 1.36
N MET A 372 0.24 -13.96 0.20
CA MET A 372 1.38 -13.44 -0.54
C MET A 372 2.11 -12.32 0.22
N VAL A 373 1.36 -11.41 0.85
CA VAL A 373 1.94 -10.26 1.58
C VAL A 373 2.37 -10.63 3.01
N ARG A 374 1.87 -11.72 3.57
CA ARG A 374 2.12 -12.14 4.97
C ARG A 374 3.61 -12.18 5.34
N GLY A 375 4.46 -12.65 4.43
CA GLY A 375 5.91 -12.68 4.64
C GLY A 375 6.52 -11.30 4.88
N LEU A 376 6.03 -10.26 4.21
CA LEU A 376 6.44 -8.87 4.41
C LEU A 376 5.96 -8.34 5.77
N ILE A 377 4.75 -8.71 6.20
CA ILE A 377 4.22 -8.32 7.52
C ILE A 377 5.11 -8.84 8.64
N TYR A 378 5.60 -10.08 8.53
CA TYR A 378 6.54 -10.63 9.52
C TYR A 378 7.87 -9.88 9.54
N GLN A 379 8.41 -9.49 8.38
CA GLN A 379 9.63 -8.67 8.31
C GLN A 379 9.43 -7.31 8.98
N PHE A 380 8.29 -6.67 8.77
CA PHE A 380 7.93 -5.42 9.45
C PHE A 380 7.77 -5.60 10.97
N GLN A 381 7.16 -6.71 11.39
CA GLN A 381 7.03 -7.03 12.81
C GLN A 381 8.39 -7.20 13.47
N ASP A 382 9.32 -7.92 12.83
CA ASP A 382 10.67 -8.12 13.34
C ASP A 382 11.45 -6.79 13.45
N PHE A 383 11.33 -5.92 12.45
CA PHE A 383 11.92 -4.59 12.48
C PHE A 383 11.42 -3.75 13.67
N LEU A 384 10.12 -3.76 13.91
CA LEU A 384 9.51 -3.01 15.02
C LEU A 384 9.82 -3.67 16.37
N GLN A 385 9.94 -4.98 16.42
CA GLN A 385 10.38 -5.71 17.61
C GLN A 385 11.81 -5.35 18.01
N ASP A 386 12.74 -5.23 17.05
CA ASP A 386 14.10 -4.80 17.32
C ASP A 386 14.14 -3.38 17.88
N THR A 387 13.41 -2.46 17.24
CA THR A 387 13.28 -1.08 17.72
C THR A 387 12.72 -1.05 19.15
N LEU A 388 11.72 -1.89 19.44
CA LEU A 388 11.12 -2.02 20.77
C LEU A 388 12.13 -2.49 21.81
N THR A 389 12.98 -3.46 21.44
CA THR A 389 14.03 -3.98 22.29
C THR A 389 15.06 -2.90 22.63
N ASP A 390 15.46 -2.10 21.65
CA ASP A 390 16.45 -1.02 21.81
C ASP A 390 15.97 0.11 22.74
N ILE A 391 14.65 0.42 22.72
CA ILE A 391 14.09 1.51 23.54
C ILE A 391 13.65 1.07 24.93
N THR A 392 13.51 -0.23 25.20
CA THR A 392 13.06 -0.75 26.51
C THR A 392 14.14 -0.49 27.59
N LYS A 393 13.78 0.29 28.62
CA LYS A 393 14.71 0.73 29.67
C LYS A 393 14.65 -0.13 30.92
N LEU A 394 13.50 -0.74 31.22
CA LEU A 394 13.28 -1.45 32.47
C LEU A 394 13.78 -2.91 32.36
N LYS A 395 14.88 -3.21 33.05
CA LYS A 395 15.45 -4.57 33.09
C LYS A 395 14.47 -5.55 33.74
N GLY A 396 14.25 -6.69 33.07
CA GLY A 396 13.35 -7.76 33.52
C GLY A 396 11.89 -7.55 33.07
N LEU A 397 11.66 -6.57 32.21
CA LEU A 397 10.43 -6.35 31.46
C LEU A 397 10.76 -6.49 29.98
N ALA A 398 10.05 -7.37 29.29
CA ALA A 398 10.13 -7.50 27.86
C ALA A 398 8.80 -7.11 27.23
N PHE A 399 8.86 -6.48 26.07
CA PHE A 399 7.68 -6.16 25.29
C PHE A 399 7.71 -6.96 24.00
N LYS A 400 6.53 -7.37 23.53
CA LYS A 400 6.37 -8.04 22.25
C LYS A 400 5.47 -7.21 21.37
N PHE A 401 5.98 -6.86 20.20
CA PHE A 401 5.22 -6.20 19.14
C PHE A 401 4.57 -7.25 18.25
N LYS A 402 3.28 -7.10 17.97
CA LYS A 402 2.56 -7.97 17.06
C LYS A 402 1.69 -7.14 16.13
N ILE A 403 1.88 -7.33 14.82
CA ILE A 403 0.95 -6.82 13.81
C ILE A 403 -0.21 -7.82 13.72
N LEU A 404 -1.44 -7.32 13.73
CA LEU A 404 -2.62 -8.16 13.58
C LEU A 404 -2.81 -8.52 12.09
N GLU A 405 -3.38 -9.69 11.84
CA GLU A 405 -3.71 -10.14 10.49
C GLU A 405 -5.04 -9.49 9.99
N THR A 406 -5.25 -8.22 10.33
CA THR A 406 -6.41 -7.43 9.91
C THR A 406 -6.16 -6.80 8.55
N THR A 407 -7.09 -7.06 7.63
CA THR A 407 -7.07 -6.48 6.29
C THR A 407 -8.26 -5.53 6.09
N ALA A 408 -8.27 -4.81 4.97
CA ALA A 408 -9.38 -3.95 4.58
C ALA A 408 -10.70 -4.73 4.43
N TYR A 409 -10.62 -6.04 4.22
CA TYR A 409 -11.78 -6.90 3.95
C TYR A 409 -12.20 -7.73 5.16
N ASN A 410 -11.27 -8.21 6.00
CA ASN A 410 -11.55 -9.16 7.09
C ASN A 410 -11.67 -8.51 8.48
N TYR A 411 -11.35 -7.22 8.67
CA TYR A 411 -11.23 -6.60 9.99
C TYR A 411 -12.50 -6.71 10.86
N LYS A 412 -13.69 -6.69 10.23
CA LYS A 412 -14.97 -6.83 10.96
C LYS A 412 -15.14 -8.23 11.53
N ASP A 413 -14.79 -9.24 10.76
CA ASP A 413 -14.89 -10.64 11.18
C ASP A 413 -13.81 -10.98 12.20
N MET A 414 -12.59 -10.45 12.03
CA MET A 414 -11.53 -10.53 13.04
C MET A 414 -11.96 -9.88 14.36
N SER A 415 -12.60 -8.70 14.31
CA SER A 415 -13.11 -8.05 15.52
C SER A 415 -14.18 -8.89 16.22
N LYS A 416 -15.11 -9.52 15.47
CA LYS A 416 -16.12 -10.44 16.04
C LYS A 416 -15.46 -11.65 16.68
N MET A 417 -14.50 -12.29 16.00
CA MET A 417 -13.75 -13.43 16.53
C MET A 417 -12.99 -13.06 17.82
N TYR A 418 -12.34 -11.92 17.88
CA TYR A 418 -11.68 -11.44 19.09
C TYR A 418 -12.68 -11.10 20.21
N LYS A 419 -13.87 -10.59 19.87
CA LYS A 419 -14.94 -10.36 20.85
C LYS A 419 -15.41 -11.69 21.49
N GLU A 420 -15.56 -12.73 20.69
CA GLU A 420 -15.89 -14.08 21.20
C GLU A 420 -14.79 -14.61 22.11
N GLN A 421 -13.53 -14.45 21.75
CA GLN A 421 -12.39 -14.80 22.59
C GLN A 421 -12.36 -14.01 23.91
N THR A 422 -12.77 -12.75 23.88
CA THR A 422 -12.87 -11.94 25.11
C THR A 422 -13.90 -12.51 26.10
N GLN A 423 -14.96 -13.14 25.64
CA GLN A 423 -15.97 -13.77 26.51
C GLN A 423 -15.41 -14.97 27.31
N ILE A 424 -14.40 -15.64 26.78
CA ILE A 424 -13.69 -16.72 27.47
C ILE A 424 -12.40 -16.27 28.18
N GLY A 425 -12.23 -14.95 28.35
CA GLY A 425 -11.18 -14.38 29.20
C GLY A 425 -9.91 -13.90 28.48
N PHE A 426 -9.86 -13.91 27.14
CA PHE A 426 -8.73 -13.33 26.39
C PHE A 426 -8.78 -11.78 26.38
N SER A 427 -7.77 -11.17 25.77
CA SER A 427 -7.56 -9.72 25.75
C SER A 427 -8.81 -8.92 25.35
N LYS A 428 -9.23 -7.99 26.21
CA LYS A 428 -10.33 -7.06 25.95
C LYS A 428 -9.97 -5.94 24.95
N LEU A 429 -8.70 -5.75 24.65
CA LEU A 429 -8.22 -4.70 23.76
C LEU A 429 -8.28 -5.12 22.28
N LEU A 430 -8.07 -6.40 21.99
CA LEU A 430 -7.98 -6.92 20.62
C LEU A 430 -9.17 -6.58 19.71
N PRO A 431 -10.44 -6.68 20.16
CA PRO A 431 -11.58 -6.31 19.31
C PRO A 431 -11.55 -4.87 18.84
N GLN A 432 -11.17 -3.95 19.73
CA GLN A 432 -11.11 -2.52 19.43
C GLN A 432 -9.89 -2.18 18.54
N ILE A 433 -8.74 -2.84 18.78
CA ILE A 433 -7.57 -2.70 17.94
C ILE A 433 -7.88 -3.17 16.51
N ALA A 434 -8.58 -4.29 16.36
CA ALA A 434 -9.02 -4.79 15.05
C ALA A 434 -9.98 -3.83 14.33
N LEU A 435 -10.72 -2.99 15.06
CA LEU A 435 -11.52 -1.91 14.49
C LEU A 435 -10.69 -0.67 14.10
N GLY A 436 -9.42 -0.61 14.51
CA GLY A 436 -8.49 0.44 14.10
C GLY A 436 -8.02 1.38 15.20
N HIS A 437 -8.56 1.26 16.42
CA HIS A 437 -8.15 2.07 17.57
C HIS A 437 -6.75 1.69 18.06
N SER A 438 -5.98 2.68 18.52
CA SER A 438 -4.70 2.39 19.17
C SER A 438 -4.92 1.93 20.62
N GLN A 439 -3.98 1.15 21.17
CA GLN A 439 -4.05 0.71 22.56
C GLN A 439 -4.12 1.87 23.55
N LYS A 440 -3.37 2.94 23.27
CA LYS A 440 -3.35 4.15 24.09
C LYS A 440 -4.70 4.86 24.05
N GLU A 441 -5.27 5.04 22.85
CA GLU A 441 -6.60 5.64 22.66
C GLU A 441 -7.65 4.88 23.46
N ILE A 442 -7.69 3.54 23.36
CA ILE A 442 -8.64 2.70 24.09
C ILE A 442 -8.48 2.89 25.60
N LEU A 443 -7.25 2.81 26.12
CA LEU A 443 -7.00 2.93 27.56
C LEU A 443 -7.32 4.33 28.08
N SER A 444 -6.98 5.38 27.34
CA SER A 444 -7.27 6.77 27.69
C SER A 444 -8.78 7.03 27.70
N ASN A 445 -9.51 6.55 26.68
CA ASN A 445 -10.97 6.70 26.62
C ASN A 445 -11.67 5.97 27.76
N ILE A 446 -11.27 4.73 28.05
CA ILE A 446 -11.84 3.97 29.17
C ILE A 446 -11.60 4.69 30.51
N THR A 447 -10.42 5.23 30.74
CA THR A 447 -10.11 6.00 31.95
C THR A 447 -10.95 7.28 32.01
N PHE A 448 -11.06 8.01 30.91
CA PHE A 448 -11.86 9.24 30.86
C PHE A 448 -13.35 8.97 31.07
N GLU A 449 -13.90 7.92 30.44
CA GLU A 449 -15.30 7.54 30.56
C GLU A 449 -15.66 7.06 31.99
N ASN A 450 -14.78 6.29 32.64
CA ASN A 450 -15.06 5.72 33.96
C ASN A 450 -14.73 6.67 35.11
N ASP A 451 -13.58 7.37 35.05
CA ASP A 451 -13.07 8.14 36.17
C ASP A 451 -13.52 9.61 36.14
N PHE A 452 -13.72 10.19 34.93
CA PHE A 452 -14.14 11.59 34.80
C PHE A 452 -15.62 11.76 34.47
N LEU A 453 -16.15 10.98 33.52
CA LEU A 453 -17.57 11.05 33.14
C LEU A 453 -18.45 10.14 33.97
N GLU A 454 -17.89 9.22 34.74
CA GLU A 454 -18.58 8.24 35.58
C GLU A 454 -19.69 7.46 34.82
N LEU A 455 -19.49 7.22 33.49
CA LEU A 455 -20.50 6.59 32.63
C LEU A 455 -20.92 5.19 33.13
N SER A 456 -20.03 4.49 33.81
CA SER A 456 -20.36 3.19 34.45
C SER A 456 -21.47 3.26 35.48
N LYS A 457 -21.73 4.45 36.07
CA LYS A 457 -22.84 4.69 36.99
C LYS A 457 -24.14 5.04 36.26
N ILE A 458 -24.06 5.65 35.08
CA ILE A 458 -25.19 6.17 34.31
C ILE A 458 -25.65 5.16 33.25
N MET A 459 -24.71 4.56 32.55
CA MET A 459 -24.93 3.59 31.46
C MET A 459 -24.60 2.19 31.98
N ILE A 460 -25.55 1.52 32.57
CA ILE A 460 -25.39 0.13 33.03
C ILE A 460 -25.58 -0.80 31.83
N PRO A 461 -24.56 -1.55 31.41
CA PRO A 461 -24.71 -2.52 30.31
C PRO A 461 -25.80 -3.54 30.71
N PRO A 462 -26.61 -4.04 29.75
CA PRO A 462 -27.53 -5.13 30.04
C PRO A 462 -26.74 -6.32 30.57
N MET A 463 -27.05 -6.78 31.76
CA MET A 463 -26.34 -7.89 32.43
C MET A 463 -26.52 -9.17 31.63
N SER A 464 -25.42 -9.72 31.10
CA SER A 464 -25.43 -11.09 30.60
C SER A 464 -25.43 -12.08 31.76
N SER A 465 -26.04 -13.25 31.59
CA SER A 465 -26.09 -14.31 32.61
C SER A 465 -24.70 -14.71 33.17
N ASN A 466 -23.66 -14.57 32.37
CA ASN A 466 -22.29 -14.85 32.79
C ASN A 466 -21.70 -13.82 33.75
N VAL A 467 -22.16 -12.55 33.70
CA VAL A 467 -21.69 -11.48 34.61
C VAL A 467 -22.34 -11.62 35.98
N MET A 468 -23.57 -12.10 36.05
CA MET A 468 -24.23 -12.39 37.34
C MET A 468 -23.51 -13.47 38.14
N SER A 469 -23.00 -14.52 37.46
CA SER A 469 -22.27 -15.59 38.15
C SER A 469 -20.94 -15.11 38.74
N ALA A 470 -20.21 -14.20 38.07
CA ALA A 470 -18.94 -13.66 38.57
C ALA A 470 -19.13 -12.70 39.76
N LYS A 471 -20.25 -11.96 39.82
CA LYS A 471 -20.54 -11.01 40.88
C LYS A 471 -21.07 -11.77 42.14
N ALA A 472 -21.85 -12.81 41.94
CA ALA A 472 -22.32 -13.67 43.00
C ALA A 472 -21.16 -14.46 43.67
N LEU A 473 -20.10 -14.82 42.90
CA LEU A 473 -18.91 -15.47 43.44
C LEU A 473 -18.00 -14.53 44.27
N ASN A 474 -18.01 -13.22 44.00
CA ASN A 474 -17.23 -12.24 44.77
C ASN A 474 -17.93 -11.72 46.02
N ASP A 475 -19.26 -11.70 46.05
CA ASP A 475 -20.05 -11.27 47.23
C ASP A 475 -20.36 -12.40 48.19
N SER A 476 -20.24 -13.66 47.79
CA SER A 476 -20.48 -14.81 48.65
C SER A 476 -19.20 -15.32 49.30
N GLY A 477 -18.70 -14.58 50.28
CA GLY A 477 -17.80 -15.11 51.32
C GLY A 477 -18.52 -16.08 52.29
N SER A 478 -19.68 -16.68 51.95
CA SER A 478 -20.31 -17.73 52.70
C SER A 478 -21.25 -18.58 51.82
N SER A 479 -20.88 -19.85 51.77
CA SER A 479 -21.72 -21.05 51.58
C SER A 479 -22.93 -20.97 50.62
N GLY A 480 -22.77 -21.67 49.49
CA GLY A 480 -23.74 -22.58 48.89
C GLY A 480 -25.07 -22.00 48.48
N GLU A 481 -25.22 -21.84 47.23
CA GLU A 481 -26.34 -22.24 46.39
C GLU A 481 -26.22 -21.50 45.04
N VAL A 482 -25.79 -22.18 44.03
CA VAL A 482 -25.76 -21.70 42.62
C VAL A 482 -27.17 -21.89 42.07
N GLY A 483 -28.02 -20.85 42.17
CA GLY A 483 -29.35 -20.86 41.60
C GLY A 483 -29.93 -19.46 41.49
N ARG A 484 -30.82 -19.26 40.52
CA ARG A 484 -31.64 -18.03 40.40
C ARG A 484 -32.32 -17.78 41.74
N PRO A 485 -32.30 -16.52 42.31
CA PRO A 485 -33.04 -16.22 43.52
C PRO A 485 -34.50 -16.70 43.37
N SER A 486 -34.97 -17.51 44.31
CA SER A 486 -36.34 -17.99 44.27
C SER A 486 -37.28 -16.78 44.45
N LEU A 487 -38.20 -16.61 43.51
CA LEU A 487 -39.29 -15.65 43.67
C LEU A 487 -40.05 -15.97 44.95
N PRO A 488 -40.51 -14.96 45.69
CA PRO A 488 -41.40 -15.16 46.82
C PRO A 488 -42.67 -15.92 46.38
N ASP A 489 -43.21 -16.76 47.25
CA ASP A 489 -44.30 -17.70 46.90
C ASP A 489 -45.56 -17.03 46.33
N ASN A 490 -45.82 -15.78 46.67
CA ASN A 490 -46.87 -14.96 46.12
C ASN A 490 -46.68 -14.50 44.66
N GLU A 491 -45.50 -14.66 44.09
CA GLU A 491 -45.16 -14.32 42.70
C GLU A 491 -44.85 -15.56 41.83
N LYS A 492 -44.94 -16.77 42.39
CA LYS A 492 -44.75 -18.00 41.67
C LYS A 492 -46.04 -18.42 40.96
N SER A 493 -45.94 -18.87 39.71
CA SER A 493 -47.11 -19.43 39.03
C SER A 493 -47.57 -20.73 39.66
N ASP A 494 -48.87 -21.04 39.60
CA ASP A 494 -49.48 -22.27 40.15
C ASP A 494 -48.78 -23.56 39.70
N LYS A 495 -48.26 -23.60 38.45
CA LYS A 495 -47.46 -24.71 37.94
C LYS A 495 -46.08 -24.86 38.63
N THR A 496 -45.51 -23.75 39.06
CA THR A 496 -44.22 -23.75 39.77
C THR A 496 -44.42 -24.22 41.21
N LEU A 497 -45.49 -23.83 41.85
CA LEU A 497 -45.84 -24.27 43.20
C LEU A 497 -46.16 -25.77 43.23
N GLN A 498 -46.95 -26.27 42.28
CA GLN A 498 -47.25 -27.70 42.16
C GLN A 498 -45.97 -28.58 41.92
N ASN A 499 -45.03 -28.07 41.16
CA ASN A 499 -43.75 -28.78 40.94
C ASN A 499 -42.80 -28.78 42.15
N ILE A 500 -42.94 -27.77 43.04
CA ILE A 500 -42.17 -27.71 44.29
C ILE A 500 -42.81 -28.68 45.32
N GLU A 501 -44.13 -28.72 45.42
CA GLU A 501 -44.83 -29.72 46.24
C GLU A 501 -44.57 -31.16 45.79
N ALA A 502 -44.55 -31.42 44.51
CA ALA A 502 -44.26 -32.74 43.97
C ALA A 502 -42.80 -33.24 44.20
N LYS A 503 -41.83 -32.32 44.36
CA LYS A 503 -40.43 -32.64 44.67
C LYS A 503 -40.14 -32.72 46.17
N GLY A 504 -40.95 -32.12 47.04
CA GLY A 504 -40.81 -32.19 48.50
C GLY A 504 -41.35 -33.43 49.16
N GLY A 505 -41.88 -34.40 48.41
CA GLY A 505 -42.44 -35.65 48.90
C GLY A 505 -41.59 -36.90 48.68
N GLN A 506 -40.30 -36.75 48.35
CA GLN A 506 -39.33 -37.83 48.29
C GLN A 506 -38.14 -37.53 49.21
N GLU A 507 -38.30 -37.72 50.47
CA GLU A 507 -37.29 -38.16 51.43
C GLU A 507 -37.59 -39.56 51.90
#